data_00a037adf1900c4e0bf36d6ffd85cd11
#
_entry.id   00a037adf1900c4e0bf36d6ffd85cd11
#
_cell.length_a   1.000
_cell.length_b   1.000
_cell.length_c   1.000
_cell.angle_alpha   90.00
_cell.angle_beta   90.00
_cell.angle_gamma   90.00
#
_symmetry.space_group_name_H-M   'P 1'
#
loop_
_entity.id
_entity.type
_entity.pdbx_description
1 polymer ?
#
loop_
_entity_poly.entity_id
_entity_poly.type
_entity_poly.pdbx_seq_one_letter_code
_entity_poly.pdbx_strand_id
1 'polypeptide(L)'
;MILGQPAPFVRTFVETVNAAIREHHPSHAMSATQRTWLAFCVTAVLITNSICWARFERASLGTYALAALSWMFRHSKIPWAQLLVASVRVILRHHGITAGTLVIDDTDNPRSKSAKALAYLYTRRDKESGGDLWGPSLVFLFLVTPKNSLPVGFVVYQPAPELSAWYKQEKALKKQGVPK
;
A
#
# COMPACT_ATOMS: atom_id res chain seq x y z
N MET A 1 13.38 17.82 14.97
CA MET A 1 13.28 16.52 15.67
C MET A 1 14.13 15.52 14.90
N ILE A 2 15.16 14.99 15.53
CA ILE A 2 16.11 14.07 14.89
C ILE A 2 15.56 12.65 15.06
N LEU A 3 15.36 11.93 13.96
CA LEU A 3 14.87 10.56 13.96
C LEU A 3 16.00 9.53 14.18
N GLY A 4 16.68 9.62 15.32
CA GLY A 4 17.63 8.57 15.70
C GLY A 4 16.96 7.25 16.11
N GLN A 5 15.68 7.30 16.52
CA GLN A 5 14.89 6.14 16.92
C GLN A 5 13.41 6.31 16.56
N PRO A 6 12.66 5.19 16.38
CA PRO A 6 11.21 5.24 16.21
C PRO A 6 10.50 5.90 17.39
N ALA A 7 9.41 6.63 17.11
CA ALA A 7 8.57 7.21 18.14
C ALA A 7 8.02 6.12 19.09
N PRO A 8 8.02 6.36 20.42
CA PRO A 8 7.62 5.33 21.39
C PRO A 8 6.22 4.77 21.15
N PHE A 9 5.24 5.62 20.85
CA PHE A 9 3.86 5.19 20.58
C PHE A 9 3.74 4.34 19.31
N VAL A 10 4.55 4.62 18.26
CA VAL A 10 4.61 3.81 17.05
C VAL A 10 5.23 2.46 17.35
N ARG A 11 6.30 2.43 18.15
CA ARG A 11 6.92 1.16 18.58
C ARG A 11 5.91 0.31 19.34
N THR A 12 5.19 0.88 20.31
CA THR A 12 4.14 0.17 21.06
C THR A 12 3.07 -0.38 20.13
N PHE A 13 2.60 0.41 19.15
CA PHE A 13 1.62 -0.05 18.16
C PHE A 13 2.15 -1.23 17.34
N VAL A 14 3.38 -1.15 16.82
CA VAL A 14 4.00 -2.24 16.04
C VAL A 14 4.16 -3.52 16.88
N GLU A 15 4.54 -3.39 18.16
CA GLU A 15 4.62 -4.55 19.07
C GLU A 15 3.23 -5.16 19.32
N THR A 16 2.19 -4.35 19.51
CA THR A 16 0.82 -4.82 19.69
C THR A 16 0.31 -5.56 18.43
N VAL A 17 0.57 -5.01 17.23
CA VAL A 17 0.22 -5.66 15.97
C VAL A 17 0.98 -6.98 15.81
N ASN A 18 2.29 -7.00 16.13
CA ASN A 18 3.08 -8.23 16.06
C ASN A 18 2.62 -9.29 17.07
N ALA A 19 2.16 -8.89 18.26
CA ALA A 19 1.56 -9.81 19.23
C ALA A 19 0.26 -10.43 18.67
N ALA A 20 -0.58 -9.63 18.02
CA ALA A 20 -1.80 -10.12 17.37
C ALA A 20 -1.50 -11.06 16.18
N ILE A 21 -0.42 -10.81 15.42
CA ILE A 21 0.05 -11.75 14.38
C ILE A 21 0.48 -13.06 15.03
N ARG A 22 1.27 -13.00 16.09
CA ARG A 22 1.77 -14.20 16.79
C ARG A 22 0.65 -15.06 17.36
N GLU A 23 -0.40 -14.45 17.85
CA GLU A 23 -1.59 -15.15 18.39
C GLU A 23 -2.28 -16.02 17.32
N HIS A 24 -2.42 -15.49 16.10
CA HIS A 24 -3.20 -16.16 15.04
C HIS A 24 -2.32 -16.89 14.00
N HIS A 25 -1.10 -16.39 13.78
CA HIS A 25 -0.16 -16.88 12.77
C HIS A 25 1.28 -16.86 13.31
N PRO A 26 1.65 -17.76 14.23
CA PRO A 26 2.97 -17.73 14.91
C PRO A 26 4.16 -17.73 13.95
N SER A 27 4.06 -18.47 12.84
CA SER A 27 5.11 -18.54 11.81
C SER A 27 5.33 -17.24 11.03
N HIS A 28 4.41 -16.29 11.12
CA HIS A 28 4.48 -14.99 10.47
C HIS A 28 4.86 -13.86 11.42
N ALA A 29 5.22 -14.17 12.67
CA ALA A 29 5.67 -13.15 13.61
C ALA A 29 6.94 -12.46 13.09
N MET A 30 6.96 -11.13 13.18
CA MET A 30 8.10 -10.33 12.74
C MET A 30 9.29 -10.48 13.69
N SER A 31 10.50 -10.53 13.12
CA SER A 31 11.75 -10.43 13.87
C SER A 31 11.91 -9.05 14.52
N ALA A 32 12.83 -8.93 15.49
CA ALA A 32 13.15 -7.65 16.12
C ALA A 32 13.58 -6.58 15.09
N THR A 33 14.42 -6.97 14.12
CA THR A 33 14.89 -6.09 13.05
C THR A 33 13.73 -5.59 12.18
N GLN A 34 12.80 -6.47 11.79
CA GLN A 34 11.63 -6.09 10.99
C GLN A 34 10.72 -5.12 11.77
N ARG A 35 10.50 -5.36 13.06
CA ARG A 35 9.69 -4.45 13.89
C ARG A 35 10.33 -3.08 14.05
N THR A 36 11.63 -3.03 14.31
CA THR A 36 12.37 -1.76 14.42
C THR A 36 12.33 -1.00 13.11
N TRP A 37 12.58 -1.67 11.99
CA TRP A 37 12.50 -1.07 10.67
C TRP A 37 11.10 -0.54 10.35
N LEU A 38 10.04 -1.33 10.61
CA LEU A 38 8.66 -0.92 10.37
C LEU A 38 8.28 0.29 11.25
N ALA A 39 8.62 0.25 12.54
CA ALA A 39 8.37 1.36 13.45
C ALA A 39 9.10 2.64 13.02
N PHE A 40 10.34 2.52 12.53
CA PHE A 40 11.06 3.64 11.94
C PHE A 40 10.34 4.18 10.70
N CYS A 41 9.95 3.32 9.75
CA CYS A 41 9.27 3.74 8.53
C CYS A 41 7.95 4.46 8.82
N VAL A 42 7.12 3.93 9.71
CA VAL A 42 5.86 4.58 10.11
C VAL A 42 6.12 5.93 10.77
N THR A 43 7.10 6.01 11.67
CA THR A 43 7.51 7.29 12.29
C THR A 43 7.99 8.30 11.23
N ALA A 44 8.80 7.83 10.28
CA ALA A 44 9.32 8.67 9.20
C ALA A 44 8.19 9.19 8.28
N VAL A 45 7.19 8.36 7.96
CA VAL A 45 5.99 8.80 7.22
C VAL A 45 5.28 9.92 7.98
N LEU A 46 5.03 9.73 9.27
CA LEU A 46 4.33 10.72 10.11
C LEU A 46 5.06 12.07 10.18
N ILE A 47 6.40 12.05 10.23
CA ILE A 47 7.20 13.28 10.35
C ILE A 47 7.43 13.95 8.99
N THR A 48 7.69 13.16 7.93
CA THR A 48 8.07 13.72 6.63
C THR A 48 6.88 13.90 5.69
N ASN A 49 5.71 13.40 6.07
CA ASN A 49 4.52 13.29 5.21
C ASN A 49 4.88 12.74 3.82
N SER A 50 5.67 11.68 3.79
CA SER A 50 6.20 11.11 2.55
C SER A 50 6.48 9.61 2.72
N ILE A 51 6.49 8.87 1.61
CA ILE A 51 6.90 7.45 1.53
C ILE A 51 8.26 7.30 0.80
N CYS A 52 9.05 8.37 0.72
CA CYS A 52 10.30 8.39 -0.02
C CYS A 52 11.50 8.03 0.89
N TRP A 53 12.22 6.97 0.57
CA TRP A 53 13.39 6.50 1.32
C TRP A 53 14.47 7.58 1.50
N ALA A 54 14.72 8.40 0.48
CA ALA A 54 15.69 9.50 0.59
C ALA A 54 15.27 10.58 1.60
N ARG A 55 13.96 10.79 1.80
CA ARG A 55 13.47 11.69 2.86
C ARG A 55 13.63 11.04 4.23
N PHE A 56 13.44 9.72 4.34
CA PHE A 56 13.65 8.99 5.60
C PHE A 56 15.12 9.01 6.03
N GLU A 57 16.04 8.77 5.09
CA GLU A 57 17.48 8.88 5.35
C GLU A 57 17.86 10.27 5.86
N ARG A 58 17.44 11.33 5.16
CA ARG A 58 17.70 12.72 5.60
C ARG A 58 17.11 13.02 6.97
N ALA A 59 15.86 12.59 7.23
CA ALA A 59 15.22 12.79 8.53
C ALA A 59 15.92 12.05 9.67
N SER A 60 16.61 10.93 9.38
CA SER A 60 17.41 10.17 10.34
C SER A 60 18.85 10.66 10.47
N LEU A 61 19.25 11.70 9.74
CA LEU A 61 20.64 12.19 9.64
C LEU A 61 21.62 11.05 9.29
N GLY A 62 21.23 10.16 8.40
CA GLY A 62 22.06 9.06 7.94
C GLY A 62 22.13 7.85 8.88
N THR A 63 21.41 7.85 10.01
CA THR A 63 21.32 6.68 10.90
C THR A 63 20.77 5.45 10.17
N TYR A 64 19.83 5.67 9.24
CA TYR A 64 19.26 4.65 8.38
C TYR A 64 19.57 4.96 6.92
N ALA A 65 20.49 4.24 6.33
CA ALA A 65 20.88 4.43 4.93
C ALA A 65 19.75 4.02 3.97
N LEU A 66 19.56 4.79 2.90
CA LEU A 66 18.57 4.55 1.84
C LEU A 66 18.64 3.11 1.30
N ALA A 67 19.85 2.61 1.05
CA ALA A 67 20.05 1.26 0.54
C ALA A 67 19.53 0.19 1.51
N ALA A 68 19.78 0.34 2.83
CA ALA A 68 19.31 -0.57 3.86
C ALA A 68 17.78 -0.54 4.00
N LEU A 69 17.17 0.66 3.97
CA LEU A 69 15.72 0.83 4.02
C LEU A 69 15.03 0.13 2.85
N SER A 70 15.53 0.36 1.64
CA SER A 70 15.01 -0.23 0.41
C SER A 70 15.24 -1.75 0.35
N TRP A 71 16.39 -2.22 0.85
CA TRP A 71 16.70 -3.66 0.92
C TRP A 71 15.74 -4.39 1.86
N MET A 72 15.51 -3.87 3.04
CA MET A 72 14.56 -4.42 4.02
C MET A 72 13.16 -4.54 3.42
N PHE A 73 12.67 -3.52 2.73
CA PHE A 73 11.37 -3.55 2.07
C PHE A 73 11.26 -4.68 1.05
N ARG A 74 12.29 -4.90 0.25
CA ARG A 74 12.28 -5.85 -0.87
C ARG A 74 12.60 -7.30 -0.46
N HIS A 75 13.45 -7.49 0.55
CA HIS A 75 14.07 -8.79 0.82
C HIS A 75 13.74 -9.39 2.19
N SER A 76 13.26 -8.61 3.15
CA SER A 76 13.07 -9.10 4.52
C SER A 76 11.81 -9.97 4.73
N LYS A 77 11.05 -10.26 3.68
CA LYS A 77 9.82 -11.10 3.74
C LYS A 77 8.85 -10.64 4.85
N ILE A 78 8.59 -9.34 4.92
CA ILE A 78 7.62 -8.79 5.87
C ILE A 78 6.24 -9.36 5.55
N PRO A 79 5.48 -9.81 6.56
CA PRO A 79 4.17 -10.44 6.37
C PRO A 79 3.06 -9.39 6.15
N TRP A 80 3.09 -8.70 4.99
CA TRP A 80 2.21 -7.55 4.70
C TRP A 80 0.72 -7.85 4.85
N ALA A 81 0.27 -9.03 4.40
CA ALA A 81 -1.14 -9.42 4.52
C ALA A 81 -1.56 -9.57 5.97
N GLN A 82 -0.75 -10.23 6.78
CA GLN A 82 -1.00 -10.41 8.21
C GLN A 82 -0.90 -9.09 8.97
N LEU A 83 0.03 -8.20 8.57
CA LEU A 83 0.12 -6.84 9.13
C LEU A 83 -1.15 -6.04 8.90
N LEU A 84 -1.70 -6.05 7.68
CA LEU A 84 -2.95 -5.36 7.38
C LEU A 84 -4.09 -5.89 8.26
N VAL A 85 -4.31 -7.20 8.28
CA VAL A 85 -5.40 -7.82 9.06
C VAL A 85 -5.22 -7.57 10.56
N ALA A 86 -4.00 -7.74 11.08
CA ALA A 86 -3.72 -7.55 12.50
C ALA A 86 -3.86 -6.08 12.92
N SER A 87 -3.39 -5.13 12.10
CA SER A 87 -3.53 -3.70 12.40
C SER A 87 -5.00 -3.29 12.46
N VAL A 88 -5.82 -3.74 11.51
CA VAL A 88 -7.26 -3.50 11.52
C VAL A 88 -7.89 -4.06 12.80
N ARG A 89 -7.60 -5.31 13.14
CA ARG A 89 -8.13 -5.94 14.37
C ARG A 89 -7.74 -5.19 15.64
N VAL A 90 -6.48 -4.76 15.74
CA VAL A 90 -5.98 -3.97 16.88
C VAL A 90 -6.74 -2.64 16.98
N ILE A 91 -6.93 -1.94 15.87
CA ILE A 91 -7.67 -0.67 15.83
C ILE A 91 -9.14 -0.88 16.23
N LEU A 92 -9.81 -1.86 15.64
CA LEU A 92 -11.21 -2.16 15.96
C LEU A 92 -11.41 -2.49 17.44
N ARG A 93 -10.54 -3.33 18.01
CA ARG A 93 -10.56 -3.68 19.44
C ARG A 93 -10.31 -2.45 20.34
N HIS A 94 -9.28 -1.67 19.99
CA HIS A 94 -8.91 -0.48 20.78
C HIS A 94 -10.02 0.56 20.84
N HIS A 95 -10.77 0.74 19.76
CA HIS A 95 -11.85 1.72 19.67
C HIS A 95 -13.24 1.13 19.96
N GLY A 96 -13.34 -0.15 20.29
CA GLY A 96 -14.63 -0.82 20.55
C GLY A 96 -15.55 -0.81 19.32
N ILE A 97 -14.99 -0.86 18.10
CA ILE A 97 -15.77 -0.81 16.86
C ILE A 97 -16.30 -2.22 16.56
N THR A 98 -17.60 -2.39 16.60
CA THR A 98 -18.30 -3.67 16.38
C THR A 98 -19.13 -3.69 15.10
N ALA A 99 -19.41 -2.51 14.51
CA ALA A 99 -20.24 -2.38 13.32
C ALA A 99 -19.79 -1.17 12.47
N GLY A 100 -20.13 -1.20 11.19
CA GLY A 100 -19.87 -0.12 10.23
C GLY A 100 -20.38 -0.49 8.85
N THR A 101 -20.28 0.44 7.91
CA THR A 101 -20.64 0.25 6.51
C THR A 101 -19.39 -0.12 5.71
N LEU A 102 -19.45 -1.19 4.91
CA LEU A 102 -18.39 -1.53 3.96
C LEU A 102 -18.58 -0.73 2.68
N VAL A 103 -17.53 -0.03 2.28
CA VAL A 103 -17.48 0.78 1.06
C VAL A 103 -16.34 0.27 0.19
N ILE A 104 -16.64 0.04 -1.10
CA ILE A 104 -15.62 -0.28 -2.11
C ILE A 104 -15.35 0.99 -2.90
N ASP A 105 -14.08 1.36 -3.02
CA ASP A 105 -13.64 2.52 -3.77
C ASP A 105 -12.38 2.19 -4.57
N ASP A 106 -12.22 2.81 -5.73
CA ASP A 106 -11.04 2.63 -6.56
C ASP A 106 -10.20 3.91 -6.61
N THR A 107 -8.91 3.74 -6.67
CA THR A 107 -7.96 4.85 -6.85
C THR A 107 -6.92 4.51 -7.89
N ASP A 108 -6.55 5.53 -8.64
CA ASP A 108 -5.48 5.42 -9.60
C ASP A 108 -4.14 5.70 -8.97
N ASN A 109 -3.15 4.94 -9.40
CA ASN A 109 -1.78 5.14 -9.02
C ASN A 109 -0.93 5.44 -10.27
N PRO A 110 -0.95 6.69 -10.75
CA PRO A 110 -0.24 7.06 -11.98
C PRO A 110 1.26 6.80 -11.85
N ARG A 111 1.84 6.24 -12.91
CA ARG A 111 3.26 5.91 -13.01
C ARG A 111 3.85 6.47 -14.30
N SER A 112 5.16 6.62 -14.33
CA SER A 112 5.87 6.91 -15.57
C SER A 112 5.64 5.79 -16.60
N LYS A 113 5.49 6.15 -17.86
CA LYS A 113 5.39 5.19 -18.99
C LYS A 113 6.61 4.26 -19.10
N SER A 114 7.71 4.61 -18.44
CA SER A 114 8.91 3.77 -18.32
C SER A 114 8.81 2.67 -17.26
N ALA A 115 7.82 2.71 -16.36
CA ALA A 115 7.59 1.69 -15.34
C ALA A 115 7.09 0.40 -16.00
N LYS A 116 8.00 -0.55 -16.27
CA LYS A 116 7.67 -1.84 -16.91
C LYS A 116 7.68 -3.01 -15.93
N ALA A 117 8.21 -2.82 -14.72
CA ALA A 117 8.39 -3.88 -13.73
C ALA A 117 7.16 -4.15 -12.86
N LEU A 118 6.11 -3.33 -12.95
CA LEU A 118 4.89 -3.51 -12.20
C LEU A 118 3.90 -4.35 -13.00
N ALA A 119 3.23 -5.28 -12.32
CA ALA A 119 2.13 -6.03 -12.91
C ALA A 119 0.87 -5.16 -13.07
N TYR A 120 0.01 -5.55 -14.01
CA TYR A 120 -1.31 -4.95 -14.22
C TYR A 120 -1.29 -3.45 -14.55
N LEU A 121 -0.24 -2.99 -15.24
CA LEU A 121 -0.18 -1.64 -15.78
C LEU A 121 -1.06 -1.54 -17.02
N TYR A 122 -1.90 -0.53 -17.07
CA TYR A 122 -2.72 -0.23 -18.25
C TYR A 122 -2.93 1.26 -18.41
N THR A 123 -3.36 1.67 -19.60
CA THR A 123 -3.73 3.06 -19.89
C THR A 123 -5.22 3.23 -19.66
N ARG A 124 -5.60 4.24 -18.92
CA ARG A 124 -6.99 4.68 -18.79
C ARG A 124 -7.09 6.19 -18.96
N ARG A 125 -8.28 6.65 -19.34
CA ARG A 125 -8.54 8.07 -19.46
C ARG A 125 -8.72 8.68 -18.07
N ASP A 126 -8.00 9.75 -17.83
CA ASP A 126 -8.19 10.58 -16.65
C ASP A 126 -9.44 11.44 -16.84
N LYS A 127 -10.37 11.36 -15.91
CA LYS A 127 -11.63 12.12 -15.98
C LYS A 127 -11.42 13.60 -15.65
N GLU A 128 -10.39 13.92 -14.84
CA GLU A 128 -10.12 15.28 -14.38
C GLU A 128 -9.32 16.09 -15.42
N SER A 129 -8.21 15.53 -15.89
CA SER A 129 -7.33 16.19 -16.86
C SER A 129 -7.71 15.94 -18.31
N GLY A 130 -8.57 14.97 -18.60
CA GLY A 130 -8.94 14.55 -19.95
C GLY A 130 -7.81 13.82 -20.69
N GLY A 131 -6.66 13.62 -20.05
CA GLY A 131 -5.50 12.91 -20.58
C GLY A 131 -5.55 11.40 -20.34
N ASP A 132 -4.43 10.75 -20.67
CA ASP A 132 -4.22 9.32 -20.41
C ASP A 132 -3.33 9.12 -19.19
N LEU A 133 -3.81 8.36 -18.21
CA LEU A 133 -3.03 7.88 -17.07
C LEU A 133 -2.47 6.49 -17.37
N TRP A 134 -1.21 6.28 -17.06
CA TRP A 134 -0.54 5.00 -17.10
C TRP A 134 -0.24 4.53 -15.68
N GLY A 135 -0.75 3.37 -15.27
CA GLY A 135 -0.54 2.85 -13.92
C GLY A 135 -1.49 1.71 -13.57
N PRO A 136 -1.30 1.10 -12.40
CA PRO A 136 -2.29 0.18 -11.85
C PRO A 136 -3.41 0.96 -11.16
N SER A 137 -4.62 0.41 -11.14
CA SER A 137 -5.68 0.85 -10.23
C SER A 137 -5.72 -0.06 -9.01
N LEU A 138 -5.96 0.53 -7.86
CA LEU A 138 -6.14 -0.14 -6.60
C LEU A 138 -7.61 -0.06 -6.20
N VAL A 139 -8.20 -1.19 -5.87
CA VAL A 139 -9.56 -1.25 -5.31
C VAL A 139 -9.42 -1.49 -3.81
N PHE A 140 -9.92 -0.57 -3.03
CA PHE A 140 -9.93 -0.63 -1.57
C PHE A 140 -11.29 -1.07 -1.04
N LEU A 141 -11.25 -1.81 0.04
CA LEU A 141 -12.40 -2.06 0.91
C LEU A 141 -12.20 -1.25 2.19
N PHE A 142 -13.09 -0.30 2.44
CA PHE A 142 -13.10 0.50 3.65
C PHE A 142 -14.23 0.07 4.59
N LEU A 143 -13.95 0.06 5.88
CA LEU A 143 -14.96 0.03 6.93
C LEU A 143 -15.18 1.47 7.41
N VAL A 144 -16.35 2.02 7.10
CA VAL A 144 -16.74 3.37 7.48
C VAL A 144 -17.62 3.32 8.73
N THR A 145 -17.22 4.07 9.72
CA THR A 145 -17.95 4.25 10.98
C THR A 145 -18.22 5.74 11.22
N PRO A 146 -19.10 6.13 12.15
CA PRO A 146 -19.33 7.55 12.46
C PRO A 146 -18.08 8.32 12.90
N LYS A 147 -17.04 7.62 13.37
CA LYS A 147 -15.81 8.24 13.90
C LYS A 147 -14.59 8.05 13.00
N ASN A 148 -14.55 6.96 12.24
CA ASN A 148 -13.34 6.55 11.52
C ASN A 148 -13.69 5.88 10.19
N SER A 149 -12.81 6.05 9.20
CA SER A 149 -12.80 5.27 7.97
C SER A 149 -11.47 4.49 7.91
N LEU A 150 -11.56 3.17 7.85
CA LEU A 150 -10.41 2.27 7.94
C LEU A 150 -10.30 1.42 6.67
N PRO A 151 -9.16 1.42 5.98
CA PRO A 151 -8.92 0.45 4.91
C PRO A 151 -8.76 -0.94 5.53
N VAL A 152 -9.68 -1.84 5.23
CA VAL A 152 -9.69 -3.21 5.76
C VAL A 152 -9.19 -4.24 4.75
N GLY A 153 -9.06 -3.85 3.49
CA GLY A 153 -8.50 -4.67 2.42
C GLY A 153 -8.21 -3.86 1.18
N PHE A 154 -7.38 -4.41 0.30
CA PHE A 154 -7.18 -3.86 -1.04
C PHE A 154 -6.75 -4.96 -2.01
N VAL A 155 -7.03 -4.74 -3.29
CA VAL A 155 -6.54 -5.56 -4.39
C VAL A 155 -6.05 -4.66 -5.53
N VAL A 156 -5.11 -5.16 -6.32
CA VAL A 156 -4.75 -4.52 -7.58
C VAL A 156 -5.76 -4.96 -8.63
N TYR A 157 -6.39 -4.00 -9.31
CA TYR A 157 -7.33 -4.31 -10.38
C TYR A 157 -6.63 -5.03 -11.53
N GLN A 158 -7.18 -6.15 -11.93
CA GLN A 158 -6.70 -6.95 -13.06
C GLN A 158 -7.70 -6.82 -14.20
N PRO A 159 -7.33 -6.14 -15.31
CA PRO A 159 -8.18 -6.12 -16.49
C PRO A 159 -8.46 -7.55 -16.98
N ALA A 160 -9.72 -7.86 -17.28
CA ALA A 160 -10.08 -9.17 -17.82
C ALA A 160 -9.28 -9.43 -19.11
N PRO A 161 -8.57 -10.56 -19.23
CA PRO A 161 -7.74 -10.84 -20.40
C PRO A 161 -8.53 -10.83 -21.71
N GLU A 162 -9.75 -11.36 -21.68
CA GLU A 162 -10.67 -11.42 -22.81
C GLU A 162 -11.08 -10.02 -23.27
N LEU A 163 -11.43 -9.15 -22.33
CA LEU A 163 -11.79 -7.76 -22.62
C LEU A 163 -10.59 -6.98 -23.18
N SER A 164 -9.41 -7.22 -22.63
CA SER A 164 -8.16 -6.63 -23.12
C SER A 164 -7.81 -7.08 -24.54
N ALA A 165 -8.04 -8.35 -24.85
CA ALA A 165 -7.85 -8.91 -26.19
C ALA A 165 -8.86 -8.31 -27.17
N TRP A 166 -10.12 -8.22 -26.76
CA TRP A 166 -11.19 -7.61 -27.56
C TRP A 166 -10.89 -6.15 -27.91
N TYR A 167 -10.49 -5.32 -26.95
CA TYR A 167 -10.11 -3.92 -27.19
C TYR A 167 -8.91 -3.79 -28.14
N LYS A 168 -7.93 -4.69 -28.05
CA LYS A 168 -6.80 -4.70 -28.99
C LYS A 168 -7.26 -5.02 -30.42
N GLN A 169 -8.16 -5.97 -30.56
CA GLN A 169 -8.73 -6.38 -31.84
C GLN A 169 -9.61 -5.29 -32.43
N GLU A 170 -10.49 -4.67 -31.66
CA GLU A 170 -11.29 -3.51 -32.07
C GLU A 170 -10.41 -2.34 -32.56
N LYS A 171 -9.35 -2.03 -31.82
CA LYS A 171 -8.39 -0.99 -32.23
C LYS A 171 -7.67 -1.31 -33.54
N ALA A 172 -7.33 -2.57 -33.77
CA ALA A 172 -6.74 -3.02 -35.02
C ALA A 172 -7.70 -2.90 -36.21
N LEU A 173 -8.97 -3.31 -36.03
CA LEU A 173 -10.02 -3.20 -37.04
C LEU A 173 -10.34 -1.73 -37.39
N LYS A 174 -10.41 -0.87 -36.40
CA LYS A 174 -10.57 0.58 -36.62
C LYS A 174 -9.43 1.19 -37.43
N LYS A 175 -8.21 0.76 -37.24
CA LYS A 175 -7.06 1.20 -38.04
C LYS A 175 -7.14 0.72 -39.49
N GLN A 176 -7.83 -0.37 -39.77
CA GLN A 176 -8.06 -0.93 -41.10
C GLN A 176 -9.29 -0.33 -41.79
N GLY A 177 -9.97 0.65 -41.17
CA GLY A 177 -11.16 1.32 -41.76
C GLY A 177 -12.42 0.49 -41.69
N VAL A 178 -12.46 -0.58 -40.89
CA VAL A 178 -13.68 -1.38 -40.69
C VAL A 178 -14.65 -0.58 -39.81
N PRO A 179 -15.85 -0.21 -40.26
CA PRO A 179 -16.84 0.47 -39.42
C PRO A 179 -17.32 -0.43 -38.26
N LYS A 180 -17.87 0.20 -37.23
CA LYS A 180 -18.46 -0.50 -36.08
C LYS A 180 -19.70 -1.28 -36.47
#